data_c11d744f09a6541c0d1b611b19a4c1df
#
_entry.id   c11d744f09a6541c0d1b611b19a4c1df
#
_cell.length_a   1.000
_cell.length_b   1.000
_cell.length_c   1.000
_cell.angle_alpha   90.00
_cell.angle_beta   90.00
_cell.angle_gamma   90.00
#
_symmetry.space_group_name_H-M   'P 1'
#
loop_
_entity.id
_entity.type
_entity.pdbx_description
1 polymer ?
#
loop_
_entity_poly.entity_id
_entity_poly.type
_entity_poly.pdbx_seq_one_letter_code
_entity_poly.pdbx_strand_id
1 'polypeptide(L)'
;MLLEKLISQFDSLWPPADKEEWDKPGLMLGTPAQEVRKVLLSVDVTREVIEEAISTGSQLIVSHHPMFMRGAFELAETGIKGANAALAIRHGVAVFSAHTNADFQTGGVTQSLATKLGLTKLTALESTSSHVVMGEVDEVSLLDFARLVGKKLPAVAQGVKVAGDPSRMISKVAVLAGSGDSYLPMVAQSSADLYITSDLRHHPAQDFSEQSAITGGPALMDIAHWAAEWVWLDSAKAQLENLIAQVEFVVSEINTDPWTFAVMQ
;
A
#
# COMPACT_ATOMS: atom_id res chain seq x y z
N MET A 1 0.65 18.68 -19.37
CA MET A 1 -0.21 19.43 -18.41
C MET A 1 0.70 20.07 -17.37
N LEU A 2 0.35 21.25 -16.80
CA LEU A 2 1.14 21.81 -15.69
C LEU A 2 0.94 20.97 -14.42
N LEU A 3 2.02 20.81 -13.62
CA LEU A 3 2.00 20.03 -12.40
C LEU A 3 0.95 20.52 -11.39
N GLU A 4 0.76 21.85 -11.25
CA GLU A 4 -0.27 22.41 -10.37
C GLU A 4 -1.70 21.94 -10.74
N LYS A 5 -1.98 21.78 -12.05
CA LYS A 5 -3.27 21.28 -12.52
C LYS A 5 -3.43 19.79 -12.25
N LEU A 6 -2.33 19.01 -12.36
CA LEU A 6 -2.33 17.60 -11.99
C LEU A 6 -2.58 17.43 -10.49
N ILE A 7 -1.90 18.21 -9.65
CA ILE A 7 -2.11 18.19 -8.20
C ILE A 7 -3.57 18.45 -7.86
N SER A 8 -4.22 19.45 -8.49
CA SER A 8 -5.65 19.71 -8.26
C SER A 8 -6.55 18.52 -8.62
N GLN A 9 -6.17 17.72 -9.64
CA GLN A 9 -6.89 16.50 -10.00
C GLN A 9 -6.61 15.37 -8.98
N PHE A 10 -5.36 15.23 -8.54
CA PHE A 10 -5.00 14.27 -7.49
C PHE A 10 -5.72 14.57 -6.18
N ASP A 11 -5.78 15.84 -5.78
CA ASP A 11 -6.49 16.28 -4.57
C ASP A 11 -8.00 16.02 -4.65
N SER A 12 -8.57 15.93 -5.86
CA SER A 12 -9.98 15.55 -6.04
C SER A 12 -10.22 14.05 -5.90
N LEU A 13 -9.21 13.21 -6.21
CA LEU A 13 -9.25 11.76 -6.02
C LEU A 13 -8.84 11.37 -4.60
N TRP A 14 -7.83 12.03 -4.06
CA TRP A 14 -7.21 11.75 -2.78
C TRP A 14 -7.16 13.04 -1.92
N PRO A 15 -8.31 13.46 -1.35
CA PRO A 15 -8.41 14.75 -0.68
C PRO A 15 -7.39 14.87 0.47
N PRO A 16 -6.61 15.97 0.54
CA PRO A 16 -5.63 16.17 1.62
C PRO A 16 -6.26 16.23 3.03
N ALA A 17 -7.56 16.48 3.12
CA ALA A 17 -8.30 16.49 4.38
C ALA A 17 -8.50 15.09 4.98
N ASP A 18 -8.44 14.04 4.14
CA ASP A 18 -8.72 12.66 4.54
C ASP A 18 -7.48 11.91 5.05
N LYS A 19 -6.32 12.60 5.10
CA LYS A 19 -5.08 12.01 5.61
C LYS A 19 -5.08 11.88 7.13
N GLU A 20 -4.29 10.96 7.64
CA GLU A 20 -3.95 10.89 9.08
C GLU A 20 -3.24 12.16 9.56
N GLU A 21 -3.44 12.55 10.83
CA GLU A 21 -2.88 13.80 11.39
C GLU A 21 -1.34 13.87 11.33
N TRP A 22 -0.69 12.73 11.50
CA TRP A 22 0.77 12.60 11.46
C TRP A 22 1.35 12.64 10.05
N ASP A 23 0.52 12.37 9.02
CA ASP A 23 0.96 12.19 7.64
C ASP A 23 1.14 13.50 6.88
N LYS A 24 1.99 13.48 5.86
CA LYS A 24 2.33 14.62 5.01
C LYS A 24 2.36 14.24 3.53
N PRO A 25 1.25 13.74 2.95
CA PRO A 25 1.16 13.47 1.51
C PRO A 25 1.19 14.78 0.70
N GLY A 26 1.28 14.65 -0.63
CA GLY A 26 1.27 15.77 -1.55
C GLY A 26 2.59 15.96 -2.27
N LEU A 27 2.84 17.15 -2.80
CA LEU A 27 4.06 17.47 -3.56
C LEU A 27 5.28 17.51 -2.65
N MET A 28 6.25 16.60 -2.90
CA MET A 28 7.50 16.48 -2.16
C MET A 28 8.66 17.20 -2.86
N LEU A 29 8.75 17.05 -4.18
CA LEU A 29 9.77 17.67 -5.05
C LEU A 29 9.12 18.15 -6.34
N GLY A 30 9.65 19.23 -6.91
CA GLY A 30 9.19 19.78 -8.18
C GLY A 30 8.69 21.20 -8.07
N THR A 31 8.32 21.79 -9.21
CA THR A 31 7.75 23.14 -9.28
C THR A 31 6.36 23.10 -9.91
N PRO A 32 5.39 23.85 -9.37
CA PRO A 32 4.01 23.89 -9.90
C PRO A 32 3.89 24.19 -11.39
N ALA A 33 4.79 24.99 -11.93
CA ALA A 33 4.83 25.38 -13.35
C ALA A 33 5.48 24.33 -14.28
N GLN A 34 5.96 23.20 -13.75
CA GLN A 34 6.57 22.14 -14.53
C GLN A 34 5.54 21.49 -15.48
N GLU A 35 5.93 21.26 -16.73
CA GLU A 35 5.13 20.44 -17.66
C GLU A 35 5.32 18.97 -17.39
N VAL A 36 4.21 18.24 -17.29
CA VAL A 36 4.17 16.78 -17.11
C VAL A 36 3.38 16.16 -18.25
N ARG A 37 3.94 15.17 -18.91
CA ARG A 37 3.34 14.39 -19.99
C ARG A 37 3.28 12.91 -19.67
N LYS A 38 4.18 12.45 -18.80
CA LYS A 38 4.26 11.05 -18.36
C LYS A 38 4.52 10.98 -16.86
N VAL A 39 3.79 10.09 -16.20
CA VAL A 39 3.82 9.85 -14.77
C VAL A 39 4.16 8.39 -14.52
N LEU A 40 5.11 8.14 -13.62
CA LEU A 40 5.42 6.82 -13.08
C LEU A 40 4.71 6.64 -11.75
N LEU A 41 3.92 5.58 -11.60
CA LEU A 41 3.26 5.20 -10.35
C LEU A 41 4.12 4.16 -9.63
N SER A 42 4.35 4.32 -8.34
CA SER A 42 5.16 3.39 -7.53
C SER A 42 4.65 3.30 -6.09
N VAL A 43 5.06 2.28 -5.36
CA VAL A 43 4.82 2.25 -3.90
C VAL A 43 5.81 3.18 -3.21
N ASP A 44 7.09 3.01 -3.48
CA ASP A 44 8.18 3.74 -2.82
C ASP A 44 8.92 4.66 -3.80
N VAL A 45 9.67 5.64 -3.25
CA VAL A 45 10.60 6.50 -3.99
C VAL A 45 12.03 6.08 -3.67
N THR A 46 12.44 4.95 -4.26
CA THR A 46 13.82 4.45 -4.17
C THR A 46 14.68 5.06 -5.27
N ARG A 47 16.00 4.86 -5.18
CA ARG A 47 16.94 5.28 -6.23
C ARG A 47 16.59 4.63 -7.57
N GLU A 48 16.29 3.34 -7.56
CA GLU A 48 15.97 2.57 -8.76
C GLU A 48 14.69 3.08 -9.44
N VAL A 49 13.65 3.42 -8.65
CA VAL A 49 12.41 4.01 -9.18
C VAL A 49 12.66 5.40 -9.79
N ILE A 50 13.54 6.22 -9.19
CA ILE A 50 13.93 7.52 -9.77
C ILE A 50 14.70 7.31 -11.10
N GLU A 51 15.63 6.35 -11.15
CA GLU A 51 16.36 5.99 -12.36
C GLU A 51 15.43 5.44 -13.45
N GLU A 52 14.40 4.66 -13.08
CA GLU A 52 13.33 4.24 -14.00
C GLU A 52 12.56 5.44 -14.56
N ALA A 53 12.14 6.38 -13.72
CA ALA A 53 11.46 7.60 -14.16
C ALA A 53 12.30 8.40 -15.16
N ILE A 54 13.61 8.54 -14.90
CA ILE A 54 14.55 9.21 -15.79
C ILE A 54 14.66 8.46 -17.13
N SER A 55 14.86 7.14 -17.09
CA SER A 55 15.08 6.32 -18.30
C SER A 55 13.83 6.22 -19.18
N THR A 56 12.65 6.24 -18.58
CA THR A 56 11.35 6.20 -19.28
C THR A 56 10.84 7.58 -19.71
N GLY A 57 11.57 8.65 -19.33
CA GLY A 57 11.18 10.03 -19.61
C GLY A 57 9.95 10.49 -18.82
N SER A 58 9.69 9.93 -17.66
CA SER A 58 8.62 10.38 -16.76
C SER A 58 9.06 11.64 -16.00
N GLN A 59 8.23 12.69 -16.02
CA GLN A 59 8.51 13.95 -15.34
C GLN A 59 7.99 14.00 -13.91
N LEU A 60 7.17 13.04 -13.51
CA LEU A 60 6.58 12.96 -12.18
C LEU A 60 6.55 11.50 -11.73
N ILE A 61 6.93 11.26 -10.50
CA ILE A 61 6.62 10.03 -9.75
C ILE A 61 5.43 10.35 -8.85
N VAL A 62 4.36 9.54 -8.94
CA VAL A 62 3.30 9.50 -7.93
C VAL A 62 3.51 8.23 -7.13
N SER A 63 3.91 8.38 -5.88
CA SER A 63 4.15 7.26 -4.98
C SER A 63 3.04 7.12 -3.95
N HIS A 64 2.86 5.90 -3.44
CA HIS A 64 2.07 5.70 -2.24
C HIS A 64 2.82 6.27 -1.04
N HIS A 65 3.99 5.75 -0.74
CA HIS A 65 4.78 6.23 0.39
C HIS A 65 5.42 7.60 0.12
N PRO A 66 5.35 8.53 1.09
CA PRO A 66 6.10 9.76 1.02
C PRO A 66 7.61 9.51 0.98
N MET A 67 8.31 10.19 0.07
CA MET A 67 9.78 10.16 0.04
C MET A 67 10.39 10.51 1.40
N PHE A 68 9.73 11.36 2.17
CA PHE A 68 10.10 11.82 3.49
C PHE A 68 9.05 11.42 4.54
N MET A 69 9.00 10.11 4.91
CA MET A 69 8.13 9.63 6.00
C MET A 69 8.40 10.34 7.32
N ARG A 70 9.62 10.83 7.52
CA ARG A 70 10.00 11.71 8.63
C ARG A 70 10.65 12.95 8.06
N GLY A 71 10.48 14.10 8.72
CA GLY A 71 11.11 15.34 8.32
C GLY A 71 12.64 15.18 8.20
N ALA A 72 13.22 15.73 7.14
CA ALA A 72 14.66 15.73 6.92
C ALA A 72 15.26 17.02 7.48
N PHE A 73 16.30 16.89 8.32
CA PHE A 73 17.06 18.02 8.83
C PHE A 73 18.21 18.44 7.90
N GLU A 74 18.63 17.52 7.02
CA GLU A 74 19.70 17.75 6.05
C GLU A 74 19.40 16.97 4.75
N LEU A 75 19.92 17.47 3.64
CA LEU A 75 19.84 16.86 2.31
C LEU A 75 21.22 16.68 1.69
N ALA A 76 22.23 16.38 2.52
CA ALA A 76 23.56 16.03 2.02
C ALA A 76 23.49 14.74 1.18
N GLU A 77 24.19 14.73 0.05
CA GLU A 77 24.17 13.58 -0.88
C GLU A 77 24.91 12.34 -0.36
N THR A 78 25.56 12.44 0.79
CA THR A 78 26.11 11.32 1.53
C THR A 78 25.04 10.49 2.24
N GLY A 79 23.82 11.06 2.40
CA GLY A 79 22.64 10.37 2.94
C GLY A 79 21.66 9.99 1.84
N ILE A 80 20.94 8.86 2.04
CA ILE A 80 20.01 8.31 1.04
C ILE A 80 18.94 9.31 0.57
N LYS A 81 18.36 10.08 1.50
CA LYS A 81 17.28 11.04 1.17
C LYS A 81 17.84 12.24 0.37
N GLY A 82 19.01 12.74 0.76
CA GLY A 82 19.69 13.82 0.01
C GLY A 82 20.13 13.37 -1.38
N ALA A 83 20.75 12.20 -1.49
CA ALA A 83 21.17 11.63 -2.78
C ALA A 83 19.99 11.43 -3.74
N ASN A 84 18.89 10.85 -3.26
CA ASN A 84 17.69 10.61 -4.08
C ASN A 84 17.00 11.94 -4.46
N ALA A 85 16.87 12.88 -3.54
CA ALA A 85 16.31 14.20 -3.83
C ALA A 85 17.15 14.95 -4.88
N ALA A 86 18.47 14.97 -4.71
CA ALA A 86 19.38 15.59 -5.66
C ALA A 86 19.32 14.95 -7.05
N LEU A 87 19.22 13.60 -7.13
CA LEU A 87 19.07 12.88 -8.38
C LEU A 87 17.78 13.30 -9.10
N ALA A 88 16.63 13.26 -8.41
CA ALA A 88 15.34 13.64 -8.96
C ALA A 88 15.33 15.10 -9.45
N ILE A 89 15.83 16.04 -8.62
CA ILE A 89 15.88 17.48 -8.95
C ILE A 89 16.76 17.74 -10.17
N ARG A 90 17.96 17.14 -10.25
CA ARG A 90 18.89 17.34 -11.38
C ARG A 90 18.29 16.87 -12.71
N HIS A 91 17.45 15.86 -12.68
CA HIS A 91 16.81 15.31 -13.88
C HIS A 91 15.38 15.84 -14.10
N GLY A 92 14.94 16.81 -13.31
CA GLY A 92 13.62 17.42 -13.47
C GLY A 92 12.46 16.46 -13.17
N VAL A 93 12.69 15.45 -12.34
CA VAL A 93 11.64 14.50 -11.89
C VAL A 93 10.99 15.06 -10.62
N ALA A 94 9.72 15.39 -10.70
CA ALA A 94 8.90 15.76 -9.55
C ALA A 94 8.46 14.50 -8.77
N VAL A 95 8.13 14.67 -7.50
CA VAL A 95 7.62 13.59 -6.64
C VAL A 95 6.39 14.08 -5.89
N PHE A 96 5.30 13.35 -6.04
CA PHE A 96 4.05 13.54 -5.31
C PHE A 96 3.70 12.24 -4.58
N SER A 97 3.17 12.30 -3.36
CA SER A 97 2.68 11.11 -2.67
C SER A 97 1.18 11.18 -2.38
N ALA A 98 0.51 10.03 -2.56
CA ALA A 98 -0.85 9.77 -2.15
C ALA A 98 -0.81 8.59 -1.17
N HIS A 99 -0.78 8.91 0.12
CA HIS A 99 -0.54 7.97 1.20
C HIS A 99 -1.84 7.66 1.96
N THR A 100 -1.94 8.01 3.23
CA THR A 100 -3.13 7.69 4.03
C THR A 100 -4.41 8.34 3.48
N ASN A 101 -4.32 9.46 2.78
CA ASN A 101 -5.46 10.06 2.07
C ASN A 101 -5.95 9.22 0.87
N ALA A 102 -5.13 8.30 0.34
CA ALA A 102 -5.55 7.36 -0.70
C ALA A 102 -6.13 6.05 -0.13
N ASP A 103 -5.78 5.69 1.11
CA ASP A 103 -6.25 4.47 1.77
C ASP A 103 -7.77 4.45 1.95
N PHE A 104 -8.35 5.60 2.30
CA PHE A 104 -9.77 5.73 2.63
C PHE A 104 -10.71 5.82 1.43
N GLN A 105 -10.19 6.05 0.22
CA GLN A 105 -11.02 6.32 -0.93
C GLN A 105 -11.66 5.05 -1.50
N THR A 106 -12.78 5.21 -2.20
CA THR A 106 -13.35 4.13 -3.01
C THR A 106 -12.34 3.69 -4.06
N GLY A 107 -11.98 2.41 -4.07
CA GLY A 107 -10.90 1.89 -4.90
C GLY A 107 -9.50 2.25 -4.35
N GLY A 108 -9.41 2.65 -3.07
CA GLY A 108 -8.16 2.88 -2.36
C GLY A 108 -7.37 1.59 -2.09
N VAL A 109 -6.28 1.72 -1.35
CA VAL A 109 -5.25 0.68 -1.22
C VAL A 109 -5.82 -0.62 -0.64
N THR A 110 -6.47 -0.54 0.52
CA THR A 110 -7.05 -1.73 1.18
C THR A 110 -8.19 -2.35 0.36
N GLN A 111 -9.07 -1.55 -0.27
CA GLN A 111 -10.14 -2.11 -1.12
C GLN A 111 -9.59 -2.77 -2.37
N SER A 112 -8.51 -2.25 -2.94
CA SER A 112 -7.82 -2.85 -4.09
C SER A 112 -7.22 -4.21 -3.72
N LEU A 113 -6.58 -4.31 -2.55
CA LEU A 113 -6.09 -5.57 -2.02
C LEU A 113 -7.23 -6.57 -1.81
N ALA A 114 -8.30 -6.18 -1.11
CA ALA A 114 -9.46 -7.04 -0.86
C ALA A 114 -10.06 -7.57 -2.17
N THR A 115 -10.23 -6.70 -3.16
CA THR A 115 -10.75 -7.06 -4.50
C THR A 115 -9.79 -8.01 -5.23
N LYS A 116 -8.48 -7.74 -5.19
CA LYS A 116 -7.44 -8.61 -5.77
C LYS A 116 -7.47 -10.01 -5.18
N LEU A 117 -7.71 -10.12 -3.89
CA LEU A 117 -7.84 -11.41 -3.19
C LEU A 117 -9.15 -12.13 -3.51
N GLY A 118 -10.13 -11.46 -4.08
CA GLY A 118 -11.42 -12.02 -4.47
C GLY A 118 -12.52 -11.86 -3.42
N LEU A 119 -12.32 -10.96 -2.47
CA LEU A 119 -13.34 -10.63 -1.48
C LEU A 119 -14.51 -9.89 -2.12
N THR A 120 -15.71 -10.20 -1.68
CA THR A 120 -16.97 -9.58 -2.08
C THR A 120 -17.66 -8.93 -0.88
N LYS A 121 -18.73 -8.15 -1.11
CA LYS A 121 -19.52 -7.48 -0.08
C LYS A 121 -18.65 -6.64 0.88
N LEU A 122 -17.74 -5.87 0.31
CA LEU A 122 -16.79 -5.08 1.07
C LEU A 122 -17.49 -4.02 1.91
N THR A 123 -17.16 -3.97 3.20
CA THR A 123 -17.65 -2.96 4.16
C THR A 123 -16.49 -2.51 5.06
N ALA A 124 -16.52 -1.25 5.52
CA ALA A 124 -15.60 -0.85 6.58
C ALA A 124 -15.89 -1.64 7.86
N LEU A 125 -14.86 -2.03 8.60
CA LEU A 125 -15.04 -2.78 9.86
C LEU A 125 -15.72 -1.91 10.92
N GLU A 126 -15.39 -0.62 10.96
CA GLU A 126 -16.08 0.39 11.78
C GLU A 126 -16.65 1.51 10.91
N SER A 127 -17.78 2.08 11.32
CA SER A 127 -18.55 3.03 10.52
C SER A 127 -17.92 4.42 10.37
N THR A 128 -16.86 4.76 11.09
CA THR A 128 -16.39 6.14 11.20
C THR A 128 -14.99 6.46 10.75
N SER A 129 -14.12 5.49 10.47
CA SER A 129 -12.76 5.71 9.92
C SER A 129 -11.88 4.45 9.88
N SER A 130 -12.45 3.30 9.59
CA SER A 130 -11.66 2.08 9.64
C SER A 130 -10.88 1.88 8.35
N HIS A 131 -9.56 1.86 8.43
CA HIS A 131 -8.68 1.37 7.37
C HIS A 131 -8.90 -0.12 7.08
N VAL A 132 -9.51 -0.84 8.03
CA VAL A 132 -9.80 -2.27 7.90
C VAL A 132 -11.10 -2.47 7.13
N VAL A 133 -11.02 -3.22 6.06
CA VAL A 133 -12.15 -3.63 5.24
C VAL A 133 -12.50 -5.08 5.56
N MET A 134 -13.78 -5.32 5.79
CA MET A 134 -14.36 -6.66 5.92
C MET A 134 -14.94 -7.10 4.58
N GLY A 135 -14.69 -8.34 4.18
CA GLY A 135 -15.29 -8.94 2.98
C GLY A 135 -15.59 -10.41 3.17
N GLU A 136 -16.29 -10.98 2.20
CA GLU A 136 -16.67 -12.40 2.18
C GLU A 136 -16.00 -13.14 1.02
N VAL A 137 -15.66 -14.39 1.24
CA VAL A 137 -15.24 -15.36 0.22
C VAL A 137 -16.12 -16.62 0.33
N ASP A 138 -16.16 -17.43 -0.71
CA ASP A 138 -16.70 -18.78 -0.61
C ASP A 138 -15.92 -19.57 0.45
N GLU A 139 -16.63 -20.39 1.23
CA GLU A 139 -16.01 -21.13 2.33
C GLU A 139 -14.82 -21.97 1.83
N VAL A 140 -13.64 -21.74 2.41
CA VAL A 140 -12.38 -22.34 1.98
C VAL A 140 -11.47 -22.60 3.18
N SER A 141 -10.56 -23.60 3.08
CA SER A 141 -9.58 -23.82 4.14
C SER A 141 -8.58 -22.65 4.24
N LEU A 142 -8.14 -22.35 5.46
CA LEU A 142 -7.11 -21.31 5.71
C LEU A 142 -5.85 -21.55 4.87
N LEU A 143 -5.42 -22.81 4.74
CA LEU A 143 -4.26 -23.18 3.92
C LEU A 143 -4.46 -22.88 2.43
N ASP A 144 -5.62 -23.24 1.87
CA ASP A 144 -5.86 -23.00 0.45
C ASP A 144 -6.05 -21.52 0.15
N PHE A 145 -6.67 -20.79 1.09
CA PHE A 145 -6.75 -19.34 0.96
C PHE A 145 -5.38 -18.68 1.04
N ALA A 146 -4.49 -19.11 1.96
CA ALA A 146 -3.11 -18.62 2.02
C ALA A 146 -2.33 -18.89 0.72
N ARG A 147 -2.52 -20.06 0.10
CA ARG A 147 -1.96 -20.38 -1.21
C ARG A 147 -2.52 -19.48 -2.32
N LEU A 148 -3.80 -19.15 -2.26
CA LEU A 148 -4.42 -18.22 -3.19
C LEU A 148 -3.81 -16.82 -3.03
N VAL A 149 -3.67 -16.31 -1.80
CA VAL A 149 -3.03 -15.02 -1.52
C VAL A 149 -1.61 -14.99 -2.11
N GLY A 150 -0.79 -16.02 -1.84
CA GLY A 150 0.57 -16.11 -2.38
C GLY A 150 0.66 -16.16 -3.90
N LYS A 151 -0.41 -16.62 -4.59
CA LYS A 151 -0.49 -16.62 -6.06
C LYS A 151 -0.98 -15.29 -6.64
N LYS A 152 -1.77 -14.54 -5.89
CA LYS A 152 -2.42 -13.31 -6.32
C LYS A 152 -1.53 -12.08 -6.18
N LEU A 153 -0.62 -12.12 -5.21
CA LEU A 153 0.29 -11.02 -4.91
C LEU A 153 1.62 -11.15 -5.66
N PRO A 154 2.34 -10.06 -5.90
CA PRO A 154 3.70 -10.09 -6.39
C PRO A 154 4.61 -10.97 -5.53
N ALA A 155 5.56 -11.65 -6.17
CA ALA A 155 6.51 -12.51 -5.46
C ALA A 155 7.49 -11.68 -4.63
N VAL A 156 7.65 -12.04 -3.36
CA VAL A 156 8.56 -11.43 -2.39
C VAL A 156 9.26 -12.50 -1.56
N ALA A 157 10.39 -12.13 -0.96
CA ALA A 157 11.21 -13.08 -0.20
C ALA A 157 10.51 -13.68 1.01
N GLN A 158 9.70 -12.89 1.74
CA GLN A 158 9.06 -13.38 2.98
C GLN A 158 7.88 -14.33 2.76
N GLY A 159 7.26 -14.33 1.58
CA GLY A 159 6.05 -15.10 1.30
C GLY A 159 4.86 -14.69 2.17
N VAL A 160 3.99 -15.64 2.47
CA VAL A 160 2.78 -15.46 3.31
C VAL A 160 2.97 -16.22 4.62
N LYS A 161 2.95 -15.53 5.74
CA LYS A 161 3.03 -16.12 7.08
C LYS A 161 1.64 -16.21 7.70
N VAL A 162 1.30 -17.33 8.32
CA VAL A 162 -0.05 -17.59 8.85
C VAL A 162 0.04 -18.15 10.26
N ALA A 163 -0.76 -17.60 11.17
CA ALA A 163 -1.00 -18.15 12.49
C ALA A 163 -2.47 -18.62 12.58
N GLY A 164 -2.67 -19.93 12.78
CA GLY A 164 -3.99 -20.57 12.85
C GLY A 164 -3.95 -22.02 12.36
N ASP A 165 -5.05 -22.75 12.56
CA ASP A 165 -5.19 -24.12 12.06
C ASP A 165 -5.34 -24.13 10.53
N PRO A 166 -4.44 -24.78 9.77
CA PRO A 166 -4.52 -24.85 8.31
C PRO A 166 -5.83 -25.41 7.77
N SER A 167 -6.51 -26.27 8.51
CA SER A 167 -7.79 -26.91 8.14
C SER A 167 -9.01 -26.07 8.50
N ARG A 168 -8.85 -25.00 9.27
CA ARG A 168 -9.94 -24.09 9.65
C ARG A 168 -10.62 -23.55 8.41
N MET A 169 -11.94 -23.65 8.35
CA MET A 169 -12.75 -23.04 7.31
C MET A 169 -12.94 -21.55 7.59
N ILE A 170 -12.80 -20.74 6.57
CA ILE A 170 -12.95 -19.27 6.63
C ILE A 170 -13.91 -18.80 5.55
N SER A 171 -14.67 -17.76 5.83
CA SER A 171 -15.58 -17.10 4.88
C SER A 171 -15.59 -15.58 5.03
N LYS A 172 -15.29 -15.06 6.22
CA LYS A 172 -15.22 -13.62 6.52
C LYS A 172 -13.78 -13.19 6.78
N VAL A 173 -13.30 -12.27 5.96
CA VAL A 173 -11.91 -11.84 5.99
C VAL A 173 -11.83 -10.34 6.24
N ALA A 174 -11.14 -9.97 7.30
CA ALA A 174 -10.73 -8.60 7.56
C ALA A 174 -9.38 -8.34 6.86
N VAL A 175 -9.24 -7.23 6.17
CA VAL A 175 -8.04 -6.86 5.41
C VAL A 175 -7.63 -5.42 5.71
N LEU A 176 -6.34 -5.20 5.86
CA LEU A 176 -5.72 -3.89 5.83
C LEU A 176 -4.41 -4.02 5.04
N ALA A 177 -4.26 -3.24 3.98
CA ALA A 177 -3.00 -3.11 3.27
C ALA A 177 -2.04 -2.23 4.09
N GLY A 178 -0.76 -2.62 4.14
CA GLY A 178 0.22 -1.93 4.99
C GLY A 178 0.23 -2.39 6.44
N SER A 179 0.82 -1.60 7.33
CA SER A 179 1.06 -1.94 8.73
C SER A 179 -0.21 -1.89 9.58
N GLY A 180 -0.68 -3.04 10.06
CA GLY A 180 -1.97 -3.16 10.73
C GLY A 180 -1.96 -3.76 12.13
N ASP A 181 -0.81 -3.78 12.82
CA ASP A 181 -0.76 -4.36 14.18
C ASP A 181 -1.55 -3.57 15.23
N SER A 182 -1.75 -2.27 15.03
CA SER A 182 -2.58 -1.42 15.89
C SER A 182 -4.07 -1.77 15.84
N TYR A 183 -4.53 -2.44 14.79
CA TYR A 183 -5.92 -2.86 14.60
C TYR A 183 -6.23 -4.26 15.13
N LEU A 184 -5.25 -5.01 15.61
CA LEU A 184 -5.44 -6.35 16.18
C LEU A 184 -6.53 -6.39 17.25
N PRO A 185 -6.60 -5.45 18.25
CA PRO A 185 -7.66 -5.48 19.27
C PRO A 185 -9.07 -5.29 18.69
N MET A 186 -9.22 -4.45 17.66
CA MET A 186 -10.49 -4.20 16.97
C MET A 186 -10.94 -5.45 16.21
N VAL A 187 -10.03 -6.04 15.44
CA VAL A 187 -10.33 -7.24 14.64
C VAL A 187 -10.63 -8.45 15.53
N ALA A 188 -9.97 -8.58 16.68
CA ALA A 188 -10.25 -9.64 17.65
C ALA A 188 -11.70 -9.64 18.16
N GLN A 189 -12.36 -8.49 18.15
CA GLN A 189 -13.76 -8.31 18.60
C GLN A 189 -14.77 -8.41 17.44
N SER A 190 -14.28 -8.55 16.21
CA SER A 190 -15.14 -8.63 15.02
C SER A 190 -15.64 -10.06 14.75
N SER A 191 -16.46 -10.21 13.72
CA SER A 191 -16.90 -11.50 13.22
C SER A 191 -15.99 -12.10 12.14
N ALA A 192 -14.76 -11.61 11.98
CA ALA A 192 -13.80 -12.12 11.03
C ALA A 192 -13.35 -13.55 11.39
N ASP A 193 -13.14 -14.38 10.38
CA ASP A 193 -12.48 -15.69 10.53
C ASP A 193 -10.96 -15.56 10.34
N LEU A 194 -10.52 -14.53 9.59
CA LEU A 194 -9.12 -14.25 9.25
C LEU A 194 -8.88 -12.74 9.21
N TYR A 195 -7.73 -12.31 9.72
CA TYR A 195 -7.17 -10.98 9.50
C TYR A 195 -5.91 -11.02 8.65
N ILE A 196 -5.87 -10.22 7.60
CA ILE A 196 -4.71 -10.07 6.69
C ILE A 196 -4.18 -8.65 6.81
N THR A 197 -2.88 -8.53 7.08
CA THR A 197 -2.18 -7.25 7.14
C THR A 197 -0.67 -7.44 6.98
N SER A 198 0.13 -6.41 7.22
CA SER A 198 1.59 -6.43 7.10
C SER A 198 2.28 -5.91 8.35
N ASP A 199 3.60 -6.11 8.42
CA ASP A 199 4.50 -5.54 9.44
C ASP A 199 4.12 -5.89 10.89
N LEU A 200 3.61 -7.10 11.09
CA LEU A 200 3.23 -7.56 12.42
C LEU A 200 4.45 -7.75 13.32
N ARG A 201 4.46 -7.08 14.46
CA ARG A 201 5.46 -7.26 15.50
C ARG A 201 5.19 -8.54 16.30
N HIS A 202 6.27 -9.16 16.80
CA HIS A 202 6.22 -10.46 17.46
C HIS A 202 5.17 -10.52 18.59
N HIS A 203 5.27 -9.67 19.61
CA HIS A 203 4.39 -9.76 20.77
C HIS A 203 2.92 -9.48 20.46
N PRO A 204 2.54 -8.39 19.71
CA PRO A 204 1.15 -8.19 19.33
C PRO A 204 0.56 -9.36 18.54
N ALA A 205 1.33 -9.96 17.62
CA ALA A 205 0.88 -11.11 16.84
C ALA A 205 0.73 -12.37 17.71
N GLN A 206 1.67 -12.60 18.67
CA GLN A 206 1.61 -13.71 19.60
C GLN A 206 0.38 -13.61 20.50
N ASP A 207 0.19 -12.46 21.15
CA ASP A 207 -0.94 -12.20 22.07
C ASP A 207 -2.28 -12.37 21.34
N PHE A 208 -2.39 -11.84 20.11
CA PHE A 208 -3.57 -12.00 19.28
C PHE A 208 -3.84 -13.47 18.95
N SER A 209 -2.82 -14.22 18.57
CA SER A 209 -2.96 -15.63 18.18
C SER A 209 -3.33 -16.52 19.38
N GLU A 210 -2.74 -16.28 20.54
CA GLU A 210 -3.08 -16.99 21.78
C GLU A 210 -4.52 -16.68 22.23
N GLN A 211 -4.91 -15.39 22.20
CA GLN A 211 -6.26 -14.98 22.53
C GLN A 211 -7.28 -15.61 21.56
N SER A 212 -6.98 -15.62 20.27
CA SER A 212 -7.84 -16.24 19.26
C SER A 212 -7.99 -17.74 19.46
N ALA A 213 -6.93 -18.43 19.86
CA ALA A 213 -7.00 -19.87 20.19
C ALA A 213 -7.90 -20.16 21.40
N ILE A 214 -7.95 -19.26 22.39
CA ILE A 214 -8.80 -19.39 23.59
C ILE A 214 -10.27 -19.09 23.25
N THR A 215 -10.53 -18.05 22.46
CA THR A 215 -11.89 -17.53 22.22
C THR A 215 -12.54 -18.03 20.95
N GLY A 216 -11.82 -18.75 20.09
CA GLY A 216 -12.27 -19.08 18.73
C GLY A 216 -12.22 -17.86 17.77
N GLY A 217 -11.43 -16.85 18.10
CA GLY A 217 -11.25 -15.64 17.31
C GLY A 217 -10.58 -15.86 15.94
N PRO A 218 -10.29 -14.79 15.17
CA PRO A 218 -9.78 -14.90 13.81
C PRO A 218 -8.34 -15.46 13.76
N ALA A 219 -8.03 -16.19 12.70
CA ALA A 219 -6.65 -16.47 12.31
C ALA A 219 -5.93 -15.18 11.89
N LEU A 220 -4.59 -15.20 11.81
CA LEU A 220 -3.77 -14.06 11.45
C LEU A 220 -2.90 -14.40 10.25
N MET A 221 -2.82 -13.49 9.28
CA MET A 221 -1.96 -13.62 8.09
C MET A 221 -1.14 -12.34 7.91
N ASP A 222 0.18 -12.51 7.84
CA ASP A 222 1.15 -11.44 7.61
C ASP A 222 1.72 -11.59 6.20
N ILE A 223 1.49 -10.57 5.37
CA ILE A 223 1.95 -10.48 3.97
C ILE A 223 2.95 -9.34 3.82
N ALA A 224 3.74 -9.33 2.74
CA ALA A 224 4.67 -8.25 2.52
C ALA A 224 3.95 -6.92 2.27
N HIS A 225 4.41 -5.88 2.96
CA HIS A 225 3.86 -4.54 2.93
C HIS A 225 3.81 -4.01 1.48
N TRP A 226 4.94 -3.97 0.81
CA TRP A 226 5.03 -3.57 -0.60
C TRP A 226 4.07 -4.34 -1.51
N ALA A 227 4.00 -5.67 -1.38
CA ALA A 227 3.16 -6.50 -2.23
C ALA A 227 1.66 -6.26 -1.98
N ALA A 228 1.27 -5.95 -0.73
CA ALA A 228 -0.09 -5.61 -0.36
C ALA A 228 -0.56 -4.29 -0.99
N GLU A 229 0.33 -3.33 -1.14
CA GLU A 229 0.03 -1.99 -1.63
C GLU A 229 0.28 -1.83 -3.13
N TRP A 230 1.23 -2.57 -3.70
CA TRP A 230 1.53 -2.52 -5.13
C TRP A 230 0.29 -2.82 -5.99
N VAL A 231 -0.60 -3.69 -5.54
CA VAL A 231 -1.83 -4.05 -6.28
C VAL A 231 -2.81 -2.87 -6.45
N TRP A 232 -2.68 -1.82 -5.64
CA TRP A 232 -3.45 -0.58 -5.79
C TRP A 232 -3.02 0.23 -7.00
N LEU A 233 -1.76 0.16 -7.44
CA LEU A 233 -1.23 1.00 -8.52
C LEU A 233 -2.01 0.84 -9.83
N ASP A 234 -2.51 -0.36 -10.13
CA ASP A 234 -3.38 -0.60 -11.30
C ASP A 234 -4.73 0.14 -11.17
N SER A 235 -5.32 0.13 -9.96
CA SER A 235 -6.56 0.85 -9.66
C SER A 235 -6.34 2.37 -9.74
N ALA A 236 -5.26 2.87 -9.15
CA ALA A 236 -4.87 4.27 -9.22
C ALA A 236 -4.64 4.72 -10.66
N LYS A 237 -3.92 3.93 -11.46
CA LYS A 237 -3.72 4.18 -12.88
C LYS A 237 -5.04 4.32 -13.62
N ALA A 238 -5.94 3.36 -13.46
CA ALA A 238 -7.24 3.38 -14.14
C ALA A 238 -8.08 4.60 -13.76
N GLN A 239 -8.07 5.00 -12.49
CA GLN A 239 -8.76 6.22 -12.01
C GLN A 239 -8.15 7.48 -12.63
N LEU A 240 -6.82 7.57 -12.67
CA LEU A 240 -6.09 8.70 -13.23
C LEU A 240 -6.28 8.82 -14.75
N GLU A 241 -6.22 7.73 -15.50
CA GLU A 241 -6.45 7.70 -16.95
C GLU A 241 -7.88 8.13 -17.31
N ASN A 242 -8.88 7.74 -16.51
CA ASN A 242 -10.26 8.17 -16.69
C ASN A 242 -10.44 9.68 -16.43
N LEU A 243 -9.67 10.25 -15.51
CA LEU A 243 -9.78 11.66 -15.13
C LEU A 243 -8.91 12.56 -16.02
N ILE A 244 -7.75 12.07 -16.48
CA ILE A 244 -6.69 12.88 -17.11
C ILE A 244 -6.22 12.23 -18.42
N ALA A 245 -6.96 12.43 -19.50
CA ALA A 245 -6.67 11.82 -20.81
C ALA A 245 -5.39 12.34 -21.51
N GLN A 246 -4.76 13.44 -21.02
CA GLN A 246 -3.66 14.13 -21.71
C GLN A 246 -2.28 13.73 -21.17
N VAL A 247 -2.22 12.82 -20.20
CA VAL A 247 -1.00 12.38 -19.52
C VAL A 247 -0.94 10.87 -19.58
N GLU A 248 0.24 10.34 -19.90
CA GLU A 248 0.51 8.91 -19.86
C GLU A 248 0.83 8.48 -18.43
N PHE A 249 0.20 7.40 -17.97
CA PHE A 249 0.45 6.80 -16.65
C PHE A 249 1.03 5.41 -16.82
N VAL A 250 2.16 5.14 -16.17
CA VAL A 250 2.86 3.86 -16.20
C VAL A 250 3.05 3.37 -14.76
N VAL A 251 2.81 2.10 -14.51
CA VAL A 251 3.09 1.48 -13.21
C VAL A 251 4.53 0.95 -13.20
N SER A 252 5.26 1.26 -12.15
CA SER A 252 6.58 0.67 -11.91
C SER A 252 6.43 -0.79 -11.50
N GLU A 253 7.19 -1.67 -12.15
CA GLU A 253 7.30 -3.08 -11.79
C GLU A 253 8.51 -3.37 -10.90
N ILE A 254 9.25 -2.33 -10.50
CA ILE A 254 10.39 -2.48 -9.60
C ILE A 254 9.88 -2.94 -8.23
N ASN A 255 10.36 -4.11 -7.81
CA ASN A 255 10.11 -4.62 -6.49
C ASN A 255 10.98 -3.85 -5.48
N THR A 256 10.33 -3.00 -4.66
CA THR A 256 10.99 -2.21 -3.61
C THR A 256 10.87 -2.83 -2.22
N ASP A 257 10.36 -4.08 -2.11
CA ASP A 257 10.43 -4.84 -0.86
C ASP A 257 11.88 -4.97 -0.40
N PRO A 258 12.22 -4.68 0.87
CA PRO A 258 13.61 -4.63 1.31
C PRO A 258 14.28 -6.01 1.40
N TRP A 259 13.51 -7.10 1.35
CA TRP A 259 14.03 -8.45 1.53
C TRP A 259 14.30 -9.13 0.20
N THR A 260 15.55 -9.52 -0.06
CA THR A 260 15.97 -10.12 -1.32
C THR A 260 15.80 -11.64 -1.38
N PHE A 261 15.95 -12.33 -0.27
CA PHE A 261 15.71 -13.78 -0.15
C PHE A 261 15.41 -14.18 1.29
N ALA A 262 14.79 -15.36 1.45
CA ALA A 262 14.55 -15.98 2.76
C ALA A 262 15.10 -17.41 2.77
N VAL A 263 15.56 -17.85 3.93
CA VAL A 263 15.97 -19.25 4.18
C VAL A 263 14.98 -19.85 5.15
N MET A 264 14.29 -20.90 4.73
CA MET A 264 13.38 -21.65 5.62
C MET A 264 14.19 -22.47 6.61
N GLN A 265 13.80 -22.43 7.89
CA GLN A 265 14.42 -23.19 8.99
C GLN A 265 13.62 -24.44 9.30
#